data_b93df3628c39709a11b52d9560919486
#
_entry.id   b93df3628c39709a11b52d9560919486
#
_cell.length_a   1.000
_cell.length_b   1.000
_cell.length_c   1.000
_cell.angle_alpha   90.00
_cell.angle_beta   90.00
_cell.angle_gamma   90.00
#
_symmetry.space_group_name_H-M   'P 1'
#
loop_
_entity.id
_entity.type
_entity.pdbx_description
1 polymer ?
#
loop_
_entity_poly.entity_id
_entity_poly.type
_entity_poly.pdbx_seq_one_letter_code
_entity_poly.pdbx_strand_id
1 'polypeptide(L)'
;MEQLKQQLQAAGILYKENEPLSAHCTFRIGGPADLFVMPRDEDQLCQTVQFCKQAEIRYYLLGNGSNILFADEGFRGAVIDVSAEAAGMGLSIYQNADGDYISAPAGLKLSELCKFALQHGYTGLEFAYGIPGTVGGAVYMNAGAYGGEMKDVLEAVSYLTADGRWVDSEASELDFSYRHSAFEENDACILGAVFHLEKGDPDAIKARMNELMQKRIDKQPLDKPSAGSTFKRPAGAFAAVPPWRCRRKRQALRFCGEPGRCHLCRCAGFV
;
A
#
# COMPACT_ATOMS: atom_id res chain seq x y z
N MET A 1 7.96 -13.50 -21.60
CA MET A 1 8.54 -13.91 -20.30
C MET A 1 10.06 -14.08 -20.36
N GLU A 2 10.63 -14.84 -21.28
CA GLU A 2 12.10 -15.05 -21.37
C GLU A 2 12.89 -13.75 -21.61
N GLN A 3 12.39 -12.85 -22.44
CA GLN A 3 13.01 -11.53 -22.64
C GLN A 3 13.09 -10.75 -21.32
N LEU A 4 12.01 -10.73 -20.53
CA LEU A 4 11.99 -10.05 -19.22
C LEU A 4 13.04 -10.65 -18.28
N LYS A 5 13.14 -11.97 -18.19
CA LYS A 5 14.16 -12.65 -17.36
C LYS A 5 15.58 -12.26 -17.76
N GLN A 6 15.87 -12.23 -19.06
CA GLN A 6 17.19 -11.82 -19.58
C GLN A 6 17.52 -10.37 -19.20
N GLN A 7 16.54 -9.45 -19.30
CA GLN A 7 16.71 -8.06 -18.91
C GLN A 7 16.95 -7.91 -17.39
N LEU A 8 16.15 -8.60 -16.56
CA LEU A 8 16.34 -8.61 -15.10
C LEU A 8 17.72 -9.17 -14.71
N GLN A 9 18.16 -10.27 -15.32
CA GLN A 9 19.47 -10.85 -15.06
C GLN A 9 20.61 -9.90 -15.46
N ALA A 10 20.51 -9.28 -16.64
CA ALA A 10 21.51 -8.33 -17.13
C ALA A 10 21.62 -7.08 -16.23
N ALA A 11 20.51 -6.65 -15.64
CA ALA A 11 20.46 -5.54 -14.68
C ALA A 11 20.79 -5.95 -13.23
N GLY A 12 21.05 -7.23 -12.96
CA GLY A 12 21.32 -7.73 -11.61
C GLY A 12 20.12 -7.65 -10.66
N ILE A 13 18.92 -7.64 -11.21
CA ILE A 13 17.66 -7.57 -10.45
C ILE A 13 17.26 -8.98 -10.04
N LEU A 14 17.02 -9.18 -8.75
CA LEU A 14 16.64 -10.49 -8.21
C LEU A 14 15.18 -10.81 -8.55
N TYR A 15 14.93 -12.06 -8.92
CA TYR A 15 13.58 -12.58 -9.11
C TYR A 15 13.49 -14.07 -8.75
N LYS A 16 12.28 -14.53 -8.50
CA LYS A 16 11.92 -15.94 -8.33
C LYS A 16 10.84 -16.33 -9.34
N GLU A 17 10.86 -17.56 -9.79
CA GLU A 17 9.85 -18.12 -10.68
C GLU A 17 8.88 -18.97 -9.89
N ASN A 18 7.59 -18.93 -10.27
CA ASN A 18 6.52 -19.69 -9.64
C ASN A 18 6.45 -19.50 -8.11
N GLU A 19 6.71 -18.28 -7.64
CA GLU A 19 6.74 -17.96 -6.22
C GLU A 19 5.32 -17.90 -5.64
N PRO A 20 5.02 -18.64 -4.55
CA PRO A 20 3.69 -18.65 -3.93
C PRO A 20 3.35 -17.28 -3.32
N LEU A 21 2.33 -16.61 -3.82
CA LEU A 21 1.90 -15.29 -3.33
C LEU A 21 1.28 -15.34 -1.93
N SER A 22 0.86 -16.52 -1.47
CA SER A 22 0.45 -16.76 -0.08
C SER A 22 1.55 -16.47 0.94
N ALA A 23 2.84 -16.52 0.54
CA ALA A 23 3.97 -16.16 1.39
C ALA A 23 4.19 -14.64 1.49
N HIS A 24 3.60 -13.87 0.57
CA HIS A 24 3.82 -12.43 0.41
C HIS A 24 2.58 -11.58 0.71
N CYS A 25 1.55 -12.15 1.32
CA CYS A 25 0.38 -11.41 1.76
C CYS A 25 -0.03 -11.80 3.19
N THR A 26 -0.63 -10.84 3.90
CA THR A 26 -1.06 -11.05 5.29
C THR A 26 -2.25 -12.01 5.42
N PHE A 27 -2.98 -12.24 4.32
CA PHE A 27 -4.07 -13.22 4.30
C PHE A 27 -3.59 -14.66 4.14
N ARG A 28 -2.33 -14.86 3.68
CA ARG A 28 -1.68 -16.16 3.50
C ARG A 28 -2.43 -17.12 2.56
N ILE A 29 -3.10 -16.55 1.56
CA ILE A 29 -3.83 -17.26 0.50
C ILE A 29 -3.37 -16.70 -0.85
N GLY A 30 -3.25 -17.57 -1.87
CA GLY A 30 -2.92 -17.20 -3.24
C GLY A 30 -1.95 -18.19 -3.88
N GLY A 31 -2.19 -18.46 -5.16
CA GLY A 31 -1.34 -19.28 -6.00
C GLY A 31 -0.03 -18.57 -6.40
N PRO A 32 0.77 -19.16 -7.31
CA PRO A 32 2.09 -18.63 -7.67
C PRO A 32 2.00 -17.44 -8.64
N ALA A 33 2.97 -16.52 -8.54
CA ALA A 33 3.27 -15.59 -9.61
C ALA A 33 4.21 -16.25 -10.62
N ASP A 34 4.09 -15.93 -11.91
CA ASP A 34 5.05 -16.41 -12.92
C ASP A 34 6.46 -15.88 -12.59
N LEU A 35 6.56 -14.60 -12.25
CA LEU A 35 7.77 -13.99 -11.69
C LEU A 35 7.43 -13.18 -10.45
N PHE A 36 8.25 -13.30 -9.41
CA PHE A 36 8.27 -12.44 -8.25
C PHE A 36 9.58 -11.68 -8.24
N VAL A 37 9.53 -10.36 -8.50
CA VAL A 37 10.70 -9.52 -8.72
C VAL A 37 10.96 -8.67 -7.48
N MET A 38 12.22 -8.60 -7.04
CA MET A 38 12.65 -7.92 -5.82
C MET A 38 13.71 -6.86 -6.15
N PRO A 39 13.30 -5.67 -6.62
CA PRO A 39 14.22 -4.56 -6.81
C PRO A 39 14.79 -4.10 -5.46
N ARG A 40 16.07 -3.71 -5.43
CA ARG A 40 16.78 -3.30 -4.21
C ARG A 40 16.82 -1.80 -3.98
N ASP A 41 16.50 -1.05 -5.02
CA ASP A 41 16.52 0.40 -5.05
C ASP A 41 15.53 0.91 -6.09
N GLU A 42 15.35 2.22 -6.09
CA GLU A 42 14.41 2.91 -6.96
C GLU A 42 14.78 2.77 -8.45
N ASP A 43 16.07 2.80 -8.78
CA ASP A 43 16.54 2.61 -10.15
C ASP A 43 16.15 1.22 -10.67
N GLN A 44 16.33 0.17 -9.86
CA GLN A 44 15.93 -1.19 -10.20
C GLN A 44 14.40 -1.33 -10.29
N LEU A 45 13.64 -0.65 -9.44
CA LEU A 45 12.18 -0.62 -9.53
C LEU A 45 11.73 0.02 -10.84
N CYS A 46 12.26 1.20 -11.17
CA CYS A 46 11.99 1.90 -12.42
C CYS A 46 12.34 1.05 -13.64
N GLN A 47 13.52 0.43 -13.65
CA GLN A 47 13.94 -0.49 -14.72
C GLN A 47 13.00 -1.69 -14.85
N THR A 48 12.61 -2.31 -13.73
CA THR A 48 11.69 -3.45 -13.73
C THR A 48 10.35 -3.11 -14.36
N VAL A 49 9.77 -1.97 -13.98
CA VAL A 49 8.51 -1.46 -14.57
C VAL A 49 8.67 -1.23 -16.07
N GLN A 50 9.78 -0.61 -16.50
CA GLN A 50 10.06 -0.38 -17.91
C GLN A 50 10.23 -1.68 -18.69
N PHE A 51 10.95 -2.66 -18.14
CA PHE A 51 11.13 -3.98 -18.78
C PHE A 51 9.82 -4.73 -18.94
N CYS A 52 8.94 -4.70 -17.92
CA CYS A 52 7.61 -5.29 -18.01
C CYS A 52 6.79 -4.65 -19.14
N LYS A 53 6.83 -3.32 -19.26
CA LYS A 53 6.12 -2.58 -20.31
C LYS A 53 6.68 -2.90 -21.71
N GLN A 54 8.01 -2.90 -21.89
CA GLN A 54 8.67 -3.22 -23.15
C GLN A 54 8.39 -4.66 -23.60
N ALA A 55 8.28 -5.59 -22.67
CA ALA A 55 7.97 -6.98 -22.92
C ALA A 55 6.47 -7.28 -23.01
N GLU A 56 5.61 -6.25 -22.85
CA GLU A 56 4.14 -6.37 -22.77
C GLU A 56 3.69 -7.39 -21.70
N ILE A 57 4.43 -7.49 -20.59
CA ILE A 57 4.13 -8.38 -19.47
C ILE A 57 3.27 -7.61 -18.46
N ARG A 58 2.12 -8.20 -18.12
CA ARG A 58 1.29 -7.72 -17.01
C ARG A 58 2.10 -7.73 -15.72
N TYR A 59 2.03 -6.67 -14.94
CA TYR A 59 2.69 -6.60 -13.64
C TYR A 59 1.76 -6.06 -12.56
N TYR A 60 2.12 -6.33 -11.30
CA TYR A 60 1.46 -5.84 -10.11
C TYR A 60 2.50 -5.37 -9.09
N LEU A 61 2.30 -4.17 -8.53
CA LEU A 61 3.17 -3.61 -7.49
C LEU A 61 2.65 -4.05 -6.13
N LEU A 62 3.45 -4.80 -5.39
CA LEU A 62 3.08 -5.37 -4.11
C LEU A 62 3.89 -4.72 -2.98
N GLY A 63 3.21 -4.04 -2.06
CA GLY A 63 3.79 -3.63 -0.77
C GLY A 63 3.71 -4.78 0.24
N ASN A 64 3.24 -4.50 1.46
CA ASN A 64 3.14 -5.51 2.53
C ASN A 64 2.02 -6.57 2.32
N GLY A 65 1.32 -6.58 1.19
CA GLY A 65 0.28 -7.56 0.89
C GLY A 65 -0.89 -7.58 1.89
N SER A 66 -1.19 -6.46 2.55
CA SER A 66 -2.16 -6.42 3.65
C SER A 66 -3.60 -6.06 3.23
N ASN A 67 -3.79 -5.71 1.96
CA ASN A 67 -5.09 -5.32 1.40
C ASN A 67 -5.37 -6.00 0.05
N ILE A 68 -4.92 -7.24 -0.10
CA ILE A 68 -5.04 -8.01 -1.34
C ILE A 68 -5.47 -9.44 -1.07
N LEU A 69 -6.18 -10.02 -2.02
CA LEU A 69 -6.46 -11.45 -2.12
C LEU A 69 -6.04 -11.93 -3.51
N PHE A 70 -5.05 -12.80 -3.55
CA PHE A 70 -4.64 -13.48 -4.78
C PHE A 70 -5.49 -14.71 -5.05
N ALA A 71 -5.80 -14.96 -6.33
CA ALA A 71 -6.51 -16.16 -6.75
C ALA A 71 -5.65 -17.42 -6.55
N ASP A 72 -6.32 -18.59 -6.44
CA ASP A 72 -5.62 -19.88 -6.28
C ASP A 72 -4.82 -20.26 -7.53
N GLU A 73 -5.23 -19.80 -8.72
CA GLU A 73 -4.51 -19.94 -9.98
C GLU A 73 -3.23 -19.09 -10.02
N GLY A 74 -3.11 -18.14 -9.09
CA GLY A 74 -1.99 -17.22 -9.00
C GLY A 74 -2.08 -16.03 -9.96
N PHE A 75 -0.94 -15.39 -10.22
CA PHE A 75 -0.84 -14.21 -11.08
C PHE A 75 -0.02 -14.52 -12.32
N ARG A 76 -0.63 -14.37 -13.50
CA ARG A 76 0.06 -14.54 -14.78
C ARG A 76 0.73 -13.23 -15.16
N GLY A 77 2.05 -13.16 -14.94
CA GLY A 77 2.88 -11.97 -15.11
C GLY A 77 3.93 -11.80 -14.01
N ALA A 78 4.35 -10.56 -13.77
CA ALA A 78 5.33 -10.21 -12.77
C ALA A 78 4.68 -9.54 -11.55
N VAL A 79 4.92 -10.05 -10.34
CA VAL A 79 4.63 -9.34 -9.09
C VAL A 79 5.93 -8.69 -8.62
N ILE A 80 5.92 -7.38 -8.46
CA ILE A 80 7.09 -6.57 -8.08
C ILE A 80 6.95 -6.19 -6.61
N ASP A 81 7.85 -6.69 -5.77
CA ASP A 81 7.88 -6.40 -4.35
C ASP A 81 8.55 -5.04 -4.09
N VAL A 82 7.75 -4.00 -3.92
CA VAL A 82 8.26 -2.66 -3.60
C VAL A 82 8.71 -2.52 -2.13
N SER A 83 8.40 -3.49 -1.26
CA SER A 83 8.84 -3.45 0.14
C SER A 83 10.34 -3.74 0.27
N ALA A 84 10.92 -4.45 -0.67
CA ALA A 84 12.35 -4.75 -0.70
C ALA A 84 13.19 -3.50 -1.03
N GLU A 85 12.66 -2.58 -1.82
CA GLU A 85 13.30 -1.32 -2.19
C GLU A 85 13.61 -0.43 -0.98
N ALA A 86 12.74 -0.46 0.05
CA ALA A 86 12.93 0.35 1.26
C ALA A 86 14.18 -0.05 2.08
N ALA A 87 14.79 -1.19 1.79
CA ALA A 87 16.00 -1.66 2.46
C ALA A 87 17.25 -0.89 2.01
N GLY A 88 17.34 0.38 2.37
CA GLY A 88 18.48 1.24 2.03
C GLY A 88 18.10 2.67 1.73
N MET A 89 16.85 2.96 1.48
CA MET A 89 16.34 4.32 1.31
C MET A 89 15.97 4.92 2.67
N GLY A 90 16.66 5.99 3.04
CA GLY A 90 16.51 6.64 4.32
C GLY A 90 15.25 7.51 4.39
N LEU A 91 14.58 7.48 5.54
CA LEU A 91 13.72 8.57 5.97
C LEU A 91 14.55 9.85 6.08
N SER A 92 14.06 10.95 5.57
CA SER A 92 14.71 12.25 5.72
C SER A 92 13.74 13.30 6.27
N ILE A 93 14.28 14.19 7.07
CA ILE A 93 13.58 15.38 7.57
C ILE A 93 14.18 16.59 6.88
N TYR A 94 13.34 17.46 6.38
CA TYR A 94 13.76 18.77 5.93
C TYR A 94 12.78 19.84 6.44
N GLN A 95 13.28 21.06 6.53
CA GLN A 95 12.54 22.19 7.04
C GLN A 95 12.63 23.33 6.01
N ASN A 96 11.54 24.03 5.84
CA ASN A 96 11.48 25.25 5.03
C ASN A 96 10.67 26.33 5.77
N ALA A 97 10.37 27.44 5.10
CA ALA A 97 9.60 28.53 5.68
C ALA A 97 8.16 28.15 6.03
N ASP A 98 7.60 27.10 5.39
CA ASP A 98 6.22 26.69 5.51
C ASP A 98 6.04 25.58 6.55
N GLY A 99 7.11 24.91 7.00
CA GLY A 99 7.03 23.88 8.04
C GLY A 99 8.11 22.80 8.01
N ASP A 100 7.80 21.75 8.73
CA ASP A 100 8.63 20.54 8.88
C ASP A 100 8.07 19.40 8.06
N TYR A 101 8.93 18.73 7.29
CA TYR A 101 8.54 17.67 6.36
C TYR A 101 9.33 16.39 6.59
N ILE A 102 8.66 15.25 6.42
CA ILE A 102 9.29 13.93 6.39
C ILE A 102 9.10 13.34 4.99
N SER A 103 10.20 13.04 4.31
CA SER A 103 10.18 12.25 3.08
C SER A 103 10.39 10.77 3.40
N ALA A 104 9.57 9.91 2.80
CA ALA A 104 9.58 8.47 3.03
C ALA A 104 9.40 7.67 1.72
N PRO A 105 10.18 6.60 1.47
CA PRO A 105 10.03 5.75 0.30
C PRO A 105 8.74 4.94 0.36
N ALA A 106 8.19 4.61 -0.81
CA ALA A 106 6.92 3.89 -0.93
C ALA A 106 6.91 2.52 -0.26
N GLY A 107 8.04 1.81 -0.28
CA GLY A 107 8.19 0.49 0.30
C GLY A 107 8.31 0.47 1.83
N LEU A 108 8.55 1.61 2.48
CA LEU A 108 8.71 1.69 3.92
C LEU A 108 7.42 1.32 4.66
N LYS A 109 7.52 0.53 5.73
CA LYS A 109 6.37 0.21 6.57
C LYS A 109 5.84 1.44 7.30
N LEU A 110 4.52 1.62 7.33
CA LEU A 110 3.89 2.72 8.06
C LEU A 110 4.28 2.76 9.54
N SER A 111 4.44 1.60 10.17
CA SER A 111 4.87 1.53 11.57
C SER A 111 6.27 2.08 11.79
N GLU A 112 7.15 2.00 10.80
CA GLU A 112 8.51 2.56 10.86
C GLU A 112 8.48 4.07 10.67
N LEU A 113 7.70 4.57 9.70
CA LEU A 113 7.45 5.99 9.52
C LEU A 113 6.87 6.63 10.81
N CYS A 114 5.87 6.02 11.43
CA CYS A 114 5.27 6.53 12.67
C CYS A 114 6.27 6.54 13.83
N LYS A 115 7.12 5.51 13.96
CA LYS A 115 8.18 5.48 14.97
C LYS A 115 9.23 6.57 14.73
N PHE A 116 9.60 6.79 13.48
CA PHE A 116 10.53 7.84 13.10
C PHE A 116 9.96 9.23 13.44
N ALA A 117 8.69 9.49 13.11
CA ALA A 117 8.01 10.73 13.47
C ALA A 117 8.00 10.95 14.99
N LEU A 118 7.64 9.92 15.78
CA LEU A 118 7.70 9.96 17.25
C LEU A 118 9.11 10.27 17.78
N GLN A 119 10.14 9.61 17.25
CA GLN A 119 11.53 9.82 17.67
C GLN A 119 12.00 11.27 17.50
N HIS A 120 11.44 11.96 16.51
CA HIS A 120 11.75 13.36 16.19
C HIS A 120 10.70 14.36 16.70
N GLY A 121 9.72 13.90 17.49
CA GLY A 121 8.69 14.73 18.11
C GLY A 121 7.69 15.32 17.12
N TYR A 122 7.30 14.57 16.07
CA TYR A 122 6.27 14.96 15.11
C TYR A 122 4.95 14.22 15.38
N THR A 123 3.86 14.97 15.45
CA THR A 123 2.48 14.48 15.60
C THR A 123 1.76 14.42 14.25
N GLY A 124 0.65 13.71 14.17
CA GLY A 124 -0.21 13.62 13.00
C GLY A 124 -0.28 12.21 12.38
N LEU A 125 0.70 11.33 12.64
CA LEU A 125 0.75 9.97 12.10
C LEU A 125 0.29 8.87 13.07
N GLU A 126 -0.20 9.20 14.25
CA GLU A 126 -0.56 8.23 15.30
C GLU A 126 -1.66 7.26 14.82
N PHE A 127 -2.59 7.73 13.99
CA PHE A 127 -3.67 6.90 13.41
C PHE A 127 -3.14 5.77 12.52
N ALA A 128 -1.98 5.98 11.90
CA ALA A 128 -1.40 5.07 10.93
C ALA A 128 -0.56 3.94 11.56
N TYR A 129 -0.12 4.10 12.83
CA TYR A 129 0.81 3.19 13.49
C TYR A 129 0.39 1.72 13.48
N GLY A 130 -0.91 1.46 13.62
CA GLY A 130 -1.47 0.11 13.61
C GLY A 130 -1.84 -0.42 12.21
N ILE A 131 -1.68 0.35 11.14
CA ILE A 131 -2.03 -0.10 9.78
C ILE A 131 -0.89 -0.96 9.22
N PRO A 132 -1.13 -2.23 8.84
CA PRO A 132 -0.08 -3.15 8.40
C PRO A 132 0.25 -2.96 6.91
N GLY A 133 0.54 -1.73 6.49
CA GLY A 133 0.83 -1.36 5.10
C GLY A 133 2.19 -0.71 4.93
N THR A 134 2.57 -0.48 3.68
CA THR A 134 3.68 0.39 3.29
C THR A 134 3.18 1.80 3.01
N VAL A 135 4.09 2.78 2.96
CA VAL A 135 3.79 4.17 2.62
C VAL A 135 3.06 4.26 1.28
N GLY A 136 3.61 3.68 0.20
CA GLY A 136 2.98 3.70 -1.12
C GLY A 136 1.60 3.05 -1.15
N GLY A 137 1.44 1.89 -0.50
CA GLY A 137 0.13 1.23 -0.38
C GLY A 137 -0.88 2.05 0.43
N ALA A 138 -0.43 2.81 1.43
CA ALA A 138 -1.29 3.70 2.21
C ALA A 138 -1.70 4.94 1.43
N VAL A 139 -0.78 5.54 0.65
CA VAL A 139 -1.09 6.65 -0.26
C VAL A 139 -2.08 6.19 -1.33
N TYR A 140 -1.81 5.06 -2.01
CA TYR A 140 -2.69 4.48 -3.03
C TYR A 140 -4.15 4.35 -2.57
N MET A 141 -4.35 3.90 -1.33
CA MET A 141 -5.68 3.64 -0.76
C MET A 141 -6.24 4.81 0.06
N ASN A 142 -5.57 5.96 0.14
CA ASN A 142 -5.87 6.97 1.15
C ASN A 142 -6.19 6.30 2.50
N ALA A 143 -5.24 5.49 2.99
CA ALA A 143 -5.44 4.66 4.16
C ALA A 143 -5.76 5.51 5.38
N GLY A 144 -6.74 5.07 6.17
CA GLY A 144 -7.15 5.82 7.35
C GLY A 144 -7.73 4.92 8.43
N ALA A 145 -7.58 5.36 9.67
CA ALA A 145 -8.11 4.74 10.87
C ALA A 145 -8.37 5.79 11.95
N TYR A 146 -9.36 5.53 12.81
CA TYR A 146 -9.63 6.34 14.00
C TYR A 146 -9.82 7.84 13.74
N GLY A 147 -10.32 8.21 12.56
CA GLY A 147 -10.64 9.59 12.19
C GLY A 147 -9.55 10.32 11.40
N GLY A 148 -8.34 9.77 11.27
CA GLY A 148 -7.27 10.29 10.39
C GLY A 148 -7.16 9.50 9.09
N GLU A 149 -6.71 10.15 8.03
CA GLU A 149 -6.45 9.60 6.70
C GLU A 149 -5.11 10.12 6.16
N MET A 150 -4.50 9.41 5.19
CA MET A 150 -3.22 9.83 4.60
C MET A 150 -3.27 11.25 4.05
N LYS A 151 -4.34 11.63 3.35
CA LYS A 151 -4.52 12.98 2.78
C LYS A 151 -4.45 14.11 3.81
N ASP A 152 -4.68 13.82 5.09
CA ASP A 152 -4.69 14.84 6.15
C ASP A 152 -3.29 15.30 6.54
N VAL A 153 -2.26 14.51 6.17
CA VAL A 153 -0.85 14.73 6.52
C VAL A 153 0.08 14.70 5.32
N LEU A 154 -0.44 14.36 4.14
CA LEU A 154 0.33 14.21 2.92
C LEU A 154 0.49 15.57 2.23
N GLU A 155 1.72 15.94 1.88
CA GLU A 155 2.06 17.14 1.14
C GLU A 155 2.20 16.86 -0.36
N ALA A 156 3.05 15.86 -0.70
CA ALA A 156 3.34 15.52 -2.09
C ALA A 156 3.64 14.04 -2.24
N VAL A 157 3.52 13.55 -3.48
CA VAL A 157 3.83 12.18 -3.87
C VAL A 157 4.72 12.17 -5.10
N SER A 158 5.82 11.42 -5.03
CA SER A 158 6.69 11.11 -6.17
C SER A 158 6.26 9.78 -6.80
N TYR A 159 6.09 9.75 -8.11
CA TYR A 159 5.66 8.54 -8.81
C TYR A 159 6.13 8.50 -10.27
N LEU A 160 6.20 7.28 -10.84
CA LEU A 160 6.33 7.07 -12.27
C LEU A 160 4.95 7.00 -12.91
N THR A 161 4.74 7.78 -13.95
CA THR A 161 3.54 7.69 -14.79
C THR A 161 3.50 6.40 -15.60
N ALA A 162 2.35 6.08 -16.19
CA ALA A 162 2.21 4.93 -17.07
C ALA A 162 3.18 4.94 -18.27
N ASP A 163 3.65 6.09 -18.73
CA ASP A 163 4.67 6.22 -19.78
C ASP A 163 6.13 6.26 -19.25
N GLY A 164 6.31 6.11 -17.93
CA GLY A 164 7.63 5.97 -17.29
C GLY A 164 8.31 7.31 -16.98
N ARG A 165 7.58 8.44 -16.99
CA ARG A 165 8.11 9.73 -16.56
C ARG A 165 8.00 9.85 -15.04
N TRP A 166 9.05 10.41 -14.44
CA TRP A 166 9.01 10.82 -13.04
C TRP A 166 8.17 12.09 -12.88
N VAL A 167 7.29 12.10 -11.92
CA VAL A 167 6.43 13.24 -11.57
C VAL A 167 6.35 13.36 -10.06
N ASP A 168 6.41 14.60 -9.59
CA ASP A 168 6.04 15.00 -8.23
C ASP A 168 4.74 15.79 -8.32
N SER A 169 3.70 15.38 -7.58
CA SER A 169 2.42 16.08 -7.50
C SER A 169 2.08 16.42 -6.07
N GLU A 170 1.48 17.59 -5.88
CA GLU A 170 0.89 17.95 -4.59
C GLU A 170 -0.29 17.03 -4.25
N ALA A 171 -0.51 16.77 -2.97
CA ALA A 171 -1.60 15.93 -2.51
C ALA A 171 -2.98 16.44 -2.95
N SER A 172 -3.13 17.74 -3.10
CA SER A 172 -4.35 18.41 -3.58
C SER A 172 -4.76 18.02 -5.00
N GLU A 173 -3.82 17.54 -5.83
CA GLU A 173 -4.03 17.17 -7.24
C GLU A 173 -4.39 15.68 -7.41
N LEU A 174 -4.34 14.88 -6.34
CA LEU A 174 -4.38 13.40 -6.40
C LEU A 174 -5.76 12.80 -6.07
N ASP A 175 -6.83 13.59 -6.10
CA ASP A 175 -8.24 13.19 -5.91
C ASP A 175 -8.47 12.21 -4.74
N PHE A 176 -7.91 12.55 -3.58
CA PHE A 176 -8.07 11.72 -2.39
C PHE A 176 -9.49 11.80 -1.83
N SER A 177 -10.12 10.64 -1.74
CA SER A 177 -11.40 10.47 -1.08
C SER A 177 -11.44 9.19 -0.23
N TYR A 178 -12.59 8.79 0.31
CA TYR A 178 -12.68 7.61 1.18
C TYR A 178 -12.23 6.32 0.47
N ARG A 179 -11.07 5.80 0.84
CA ARG A 179 -10.46 4.60 0.24
C ARG A 179 -10.25 4.73 -1.27
N HIS A 180 -9.82 5.92 -1.70
CA HIS A 180 -9.60 6.24 -3.10
C HIS A 180 -8.49 7.29 -3.27
N SER A 181 -7.75 7.18 -4.37
CA SER A 181 -6.83 8.19 -4.91
C SER A 181 -6.79 8.09 -6.43
N ALA A 182 -6.26 9.12 -7.10
CA ALA A 182 -6.05 9.11 -8.55
C ALA A 182 -5.24 7.91 -9.07
N PHE A 183 -4.44 7.29 -8.20
CA PHE A 183 -3.62 6.12 -8.54
C PHE A 183 -4.44 4.85 -8.81
N GLU A 184 -5.71 4.78 -8.43
CA GLU A 184 -6.60 3.66 -8.79
C GLU A 184 -7.00 3.66 -10.27
N GLU A 185 -6.89 4.80 -10.94
CA GLU A 185 -7.35 5.01 -12.32
C GLU A 185 -6.21 5.11 -13.33
N ASN A 186 -4.98 5.16 -12.85
CA ASN A 186 -3.78 5.21 -13.68
C ASN A 186 -2.81 4.09 -13.28
N ASP A 187 -1.99 3.65 -14.21
CA ASP A 187 -0.97 2.62 -13.98
C ASP A 187 0.34 3.23 -13.44
N ALA A 188 0.23 4.24 -12.55
CA ALA A 188 1.39 4.89 -11.97
C ALA A 188 1.99 4.05 -10.84
N CYS A 189 3.31 4.14 -10.70
CA CYS A 189 4.07 3.50 -9.64
C CYS A 189 4.49 4.55 -8.62
N ILE A 190 3.94 4.51 -7.41
CA ILE A 190 4.33 5.40 -6.32
C ILE A 190 5.73 5.02 -5.85
N LEU A 191 6.65 6.00 -5.81
CA LEU A 191 8.05 5.86 -5.41
C LEU A 191 8.28 6.34 -3.98
N GLY A 192 7.63 7.45 -3.60
CA GLY A 192 7.77 8.04 -2.28
C GLY A 192 6.67 9.03 -1.96
N ALA A 193 6.67 9.49 -0.73
CA ALA A 193 5.71 10.49 -0.26
C ALA A 193 6.37 11.45 0.73
N VAL A 194 5.91 12.68 0.70
CA VAL A 194 6.30 13.75 1.62
C VAL A 194 5.13 14.05 2.55
N PHE A 195 5.41 14.09 3.83
CA PHE A 195 4.44 14.37 4.89
C PHE A 195 4.74 15.70 5.55
N HIS A 196 3.75 16.58 5.65
CA HIS A 196 3.81 17.81 6.43
C HIS A 196 3.29 17.52 7.84
N LEU A 197 4.12 17.70 8.85
CA LEU A 197 3.82 17.33 10.23
C LEU A 197 4.19 18.45 11.19
N GLU A 198 3.43 18.54 12.28
CA GLU A 198 3.67 19.52 13.33
C GLU A 198 4.52 18.93 14.47
N LYS A 199 5.22 19.80 15.21
CA LYS A 199 5.87 19.43 16.45
C LYS A 199 4.85 19.18 17.55
N GLY A 200 5.07 18.10 18.31
CA GLY A 200 4.23 17.72 19.43
C GLY A 200 5.05 17.18 20.62
N ASP A 201 4.37 16.93 21.72
CA ASP A 201 4.97 16.29 22.90
C ASP A 201 5.18 14.78 22.61
N PRO A 202 6.41 14.25 22.64
CA PRO A 202 6.68 12.84 22.37
C PRO A 202 5.95 11.87 23.30
N ASP A 203 5.74 12.24 24.56
CA ASP A 203 5.01 11.37 25.50
C ASP A 203 3.52 11.31 25.17
N ALA A 204 2.91 12.42 24.75
CA ALA A 204 1.53 12.47 24.28
C ALA A 204 1.37 11.68 22.96
N ILE A 205 2.27 11.84 22.00
CA ILE A 205 2.29 11.10 20.72
C ILE A 205 2.34 9.59 21.02
N LYS A 206 3.30 9.16 21.84
CA LYS A 206 3.48 7.75 22.23
C LYS A 206 2.24 7.19 22.94
N ALA A 207 1.67 7.95 23.87
CA ALA A 207 0.44 7.56 24.55
C ALA A 207 -0.72 7.36 23.57
N ARG A 208 -0.87 8.26 22.59
CA ARG A 208 -1.89 8.15 21.57
C ARG A 208 -1.67 6.97 20.64
N MET A 209 -0.44 6.72 20.17
CA MET A 209 -0.11 5.53 19.38
C MET A 209 -0.48 4.25 20.10
N ASN A 210 -0.11 4.14 21.39
CA ASN A 210 -0.41 2.97 22.21
C ASN A 210 -1.92 2.78 22.42
N GLU A 211 -2.65 3.85 22.70
CA GLU A 211 -4.11 3.83 22.84
C GLU A 211 -4.78 3.29 21.56
N LEU A 212 -4.38 3.79 20.40
CA LEU A 212 -4.97 3.38 19.11
C LEU A 212 -4.61 1.94 18.77
N MET A 213 -3.38 1.52 19.08
CA MET A 213 -2.95 0.12 18.91
C MET A 213 -3.73 -0.82 19.84
N GLN A 214 -3.96 -0.44 21.10
CA GLN A 214 -4.75 -1.25 22.04
C GLN A 214 -6.20 -1.38 21.54
N LYS A 215 -6.84 -0.28 21.10
CA LYS A 215 -8.17 -0.32 20.48
C LYS A 215 -8.24 -1.26 19.27
N ARG A 216 -7.14 -1.41 18.52
CA ARG A 216 -7.05 -2.32 17.40
C ARG A 216 -6.95 -3.77 17.86
N ILE A 217 -6.10 -4.07 18.83
CA ILE A 217 -5.94 -5.40 19.45
C ILE A 217 -7.28 -5.88 20.02
N ASP A 218 -8.01 -5.02 20.72
CA ASP A 218 -9.30 -5.37 21.33
C ASP A 218 -10.41 -5.69 20.32
N LYS A 219 -10.32 -5.14 19.10
CA LYS A 219 -11.39 -5.22 18.09
C LYS A 219 -11.08 -6.14 16.90
N GLN A 220 -9.83 -6.52 16.71
CA GLN A 220 -9.38 -7.29 15.55
C GLN A 220 -8.54 -8.49 15.97
N PRO A 221 -8.78 -9.68 15.39
CA PRO A 221 -7.98 -10.88 15.68
C PRO A 221 -6.63 -10.78 14.94
N LEU A 222 -5.68 -10.00 15.46
CA LEU A 222 -4.38 -9.75 14.83
C LEU A 222 -3.49 -11.01 14.74
N ASP A 223 -3.84 -12.05 15.49
CA ASP A 223 -3.22 -13.40 15.47
C ASP A 223 -3.66 -14.25 14.26
N LYS A 224 -4.67 -13.80 13.51
CA LYS A 224 -5.21 -14.53 12.36
C LYS A 224 -4.78 -13.88 11.04
N PRO A 225 -4.59 -14.68 9.96
CA PRO A 225 -4.44 -14.15 8.62
C PRO A 225 -5.61 -13.24 8.23
N SER A 226 -5.32 -12.09 7.65
CA SER A 226 -6.33 -11.10 7.29
C SER A 226 -5.88 -10.24 6.10
N ALA A 227 -6.81 -9.92 5.20
CA ALA A 227 -6.65 -8.93 4.14
C ALA A 227 -7.34 -7.60 4.47
N GLY A 228 -7.67 -7.35 5.74
CA GLY A 228 -8.39 -6.15 6.17
C GLY A 228 -9.90 -6.24 5.97
N SER A 229 -10.55 -5.10 5.82
CA SER A 229 -12.00 -4.98 5.68
C SER A 229 -12.45 -5.22 4.24
N THR A 230 -13.18 -6.28 3.98
CA THR A 230 -13.70 -6.64 2.64
C THR A 230 -14.78 -5.66 2.13
N PHE A 231 -15.46 -4.95 3.02
CA PHE A 231 -16.58 -4.07 2.65
C PHE A 231 -16.27 -2.61 2.94
N LYS A 232 -16.52 -1.72 1.97
CA LYS A 232 -16.53 -0.27 2.19
C LYS A 232 -17.60 0.08 3.23
N ARG A 233 -17.31 1.06 4.08
CA ARG A 233 -18.27 1.60 5.04
C ARG A 233 -19.32 2.41 4.27
N PRO A 234 -20.63 2.14 4.44
CA PRO A 234 -21.66 3.01 3.89
C PRO A 234 -21.66 4.36 4.62
N ALA A 235 -22.08 5.42 3.94
CA ALA A 235 -22.20 6.75 4.54
C ALA A 235 -23.09 6.69 5.80
N GLY A 236 -22.63 7.27 6.90
CA GLY A 236 -23.38 7.34 8.17
C GLY A 236 -23.48 6.03 8.95
N ALA A 237 -22.78 4.95 8.56
CA ALA A 237 -22.83 3.66 9.26
C ALA A 237 -21.47 2.99 9.40
N PHE A 238 -21.35 2.00 10.30
CA PHE A 238 -20.15 1.17 10.42
C PHE A 238 -20.25 -0.06 9.50
N ALA A 239 -19.12 -0.54 8.96
CA ALA A 239 -19.08 -1.73 8.10
C ALA A 239 -19.55 -3.02 8.83
N ALA A 240 -19.38 -3.08 10.14
CA ALA A 240 -19.89 -4.14 11.00
C ALA A 240 -21.39 -3.94 11.33
N VAL A 241 -22.26 -4.13 10.35
CA VAL A 241 -23.71 -4.22 10.60
C VAL A 241 -24.01 -5.63 11.13
N PRO A 242 -24.88 -5.81 12.15
CA PRO A 242 -25.24 -7.12 12.67
C PRO A 242 -25.69 -8.09 11.57
N PRO A 243 -25.37 -9.40 11.67
CA PRO A 243 -25.58 -10.39 10.59
C PRO A 243 -27.01 -10.48 10.08
N TRP A 244 -28.01 -10.21 10.91
CA TRP A 244 -29.42 -10.27 10.55
C TRP A 244 -29.92 -9.12 9.65
N ARG A 245 -29.19 -7.99 9.57
CA ARG A 245 -29.47 -6.92 8.60
C ARG A 245 -28.76 -7.09 7.25
N CYS A 246 -27.89 -8.07 7.13
CA CYS A 246 -27.02 -8.22 5.95
C CYS A 246 -27.49 -9.36 5.02
N ARG A 247 -28.76 -9.37 4.59
CA ARG A 247 -29.20 -10.23 3.47
C ARG A 247 -28.34 -10.01 2.20
N ARG A 248 -27.82 -8.79 1.99
CA ARG A 248 -26.94 -8.45 0.86
C ARG A 248 -25.55 -9.07 0.94
N LYS A 249 -24.99 -9.36 2.14
CA LYS A 249 -23.67 -10.02 2.27
C LYS A 249 -23.64 -11.42 1.66
N ARG A 250 -24.71 -12.19 1.79
CA ARG A 250 -24.79 -13.55 1.20
C ARG A 250 -24.94 -13.53 -0.32
N GLN A 251 -25.53 -12.47 -0.89
CA GLN A 251 -25.63 -12.31 -2.34
C GLN A 251 -24.32 -11.83 -2.96
N ALA A 252 -23.57 -10.93 -2.31
CA ALA A 252 -22.29 -10.44 -2.81
C ALA A 252 -21.24 -11.57 -2.96
N LEU A 253 -21.18 -12.50 -2.00
CA LEU A 253 -20.27 -13.66 -2.06
C LEU A 253 -20.64 -14.69 -3.16
N ARG A 254 -21.86 -14.65 -3.71
CA ARG A 254 -22.27 -15.52 -4.83
C ARG A 254 -22.02 -14.93 -6.22
N PHE A 255 -21.66 -13.65 -6.32
CA PHE A 255 -21.47 -12.93 -7.59
C PHE A 255 -20.02 -12.78 -8.05
N CYS A 256 -19.04 -13.31 -7.33
CA CYS A 256 -17.62 -13.30 -7.73
C CYS A 256 -17.27 -14.37 -8.80
N GLY A 257 -18.19 -14.62 -9.76
CA GLY A 257 -17.96 -15.57 -10.85
C GLY A 257 -17.42 -14.94 -12.16
N GLU A 258 -17.30 -13.61 -12.25
CA GLU A 258 -16.77 -12.97 -13.45
C GLU A 258 -15.62 -12.00 -13.11
N PRO A 259 -14.42 -12.20 -13.66
CA PRO A 259 -13.32 -11.27 -13.51
C PRO A 259 -13.67 -9.91 -14.15
N GLY A 260 -13.60 -8.84 -13.37
CA GLY A 260 -13.64 -7.46 -13.89
C GLY A 260 -14.91 -6.65 -13.67
N ARG A 261 -15.97 -7.15 -13.01
CA ARG A 261 -17.21 -6.39 -12.79
C ARG A 261 -17.68 -6.24 -11.34
N CYS A 262 -16.89 -6.64 -10.35
CA CYS A 262 -17.30 -6.51 -8.96
C CYS A 262 -16.60 -5.31 -8.31
N HIS A 263 -17.34 -4.27 -7.94
CA HIS A 263 -16.82 -3.15 -7.14
C HIS A 263 -16.22 -3.59 -5.78
N LEU A 264 -16.58 -4.76 -5.29
CA LEU A 264 -16.00 -5.38 -4.10
C LEU A 264 -14.57 -5.88 -4.34
N CYS A 265 -14.27 -6.35 -5.57
CA CYS A 265 -12.93 -6.81 -5.93
C CYS A 265 -11.92 -5.67 -5.97
N ARG A 266 -12.33 -4.47 -6.40
CA ARG A 266 -11.44 -3.27 -6.39
C ARG A 266 -11.10 -2.79 -4.99
N CYS A 267 -11.98 -2.97 -4.00
CA CYS A 267 -11.75 -2.51 -2.64
C CYS A 267 -10.87 -3.45 -1.81
N ALA A 268 -10.74 -4.71 -2.21
CA ALA A 268 -9.94 -5.74 -1.55
C ALA A 268 -8.69 -6.12 -2.36
N GLY A 269 -8.36 -5.36 -3.43
CA GLY A 269 -7.20 -5.68 -4.28
C GLY A 269 -7.27 -7.09 -4.87
N PHE A 270 -8.42 -7.52 -5.40
CA PHE A 270 -8.49 -8.79 -6.13
C PHE A 270 -7.72 -8.67 -7.46
N VAL A 271 -6.69 -9.45 -7.61
CA VAL A 271 -5.84 -9.54 -8.81
C VAL A 271 -5.87 -10.95 -9.36
#